data_1727861cf74bb830a538eae27fdab0c0
#
_entry.id   1727861cf74bb830a538eae27fdab0c0
#
_cell.length_a   1.000
_cell.length_b   1.000
_cell.length_c   1.000
_cell.angle_alpha   90.00
_cell.angle_beta   90.00
_cell.angle_gamma   90.00
#
_symmetry.space_group_name_H-M   'P 1'
#
loop_
_entity.id
_entity.type
_entity.pdbx_description
1 polymer ?
#
loop_
_entity_poly.entity_id
_entity_poly.type
_entity_poly.pdbx_seq_one_letter_code
_entity_poly.pdbx_strand_id
1 'polypeptide(L)'
;MRDDPVKSMVRKILTDYLEANKHRKTPERYAILDAAYSMKGHFTMEELDGYLSEHSFRVSRATIYNAMRLFQELRLVTKHHLMSGTMFEAAYASRNHCHQICTVCGKMTEVRVPEVVQAVNRVRLKRFKKDTFSIDFYGICSSCQARITRKKSKSEKSNNKKNK
;
A
#
# COMPACT_ATOMS: atom_id res chain seq x y z
N MET A 1 5.02 20.94 -17.80
CA MET A 1 4.67 19.82 -16.90
C MET A 1 4.06 20.45 -15.65
N ARG A 2 2.81 20.13 -15.31
CA ARG A 2 2.24 20.64 -14.05
C ARG A 2 2.93 19.91 -12.91
N ASP A 3 3.63 20.62 -12.05
CA ASP A 3 4.19 20.03 -10.82
C ASP A 3 3.05 19.46 -9.99
N ASP A 4 3.13 18.17 -9.69
CA ASP A 4 2.20 17.50 -8.78
C ASP A 4 2.45 18.05 -7.37
N PRO A 5 1.49 18.79 -6.78
CA PRO A 5 1.67 19.44 -5.49
C PRO A 5 2.00 18.44 -4.38
N VAL A 6 1.53 17.17 -4.52
CA VAL A 6 1.83 16.11 -3.55
C VAL A 6 3.30 15.71 -3.66
N LYS A 7 3.82 15.54 -4.88
CA LYS A 7 5.24 15.21 -5.09
C LYS A 7 6.15 16.32 -4.57
N SER A 8 5.83 17.58 -4.83
CA SER A 8 6.60 18.73 -4.33
C SER A 8 6.62 18.76 -2.80
N MET A 9 5.47 18.50 -2.15
CA MET A 9 5.37 18.47 -0.70
C MET A 9 6.19 17.33 -0.09
N VAL A 10 6.10 16.10 -0.60
CA VAL A 10 6.83 14.96 -0.02
C VAL A 10 8.34 15.06 -0.27
N ARG A 11 8.76 15.64 -1.40
CA ARG A 11 10.16 15.97 -1.65
C ARG A 11 10.68 16.98 -0.64
N LYS A 12 9.87 17.99 -0.29
CA LYS A 12 10.22 18.95 0.75
C LYS A 12 10.38 18.28 2.11
N ILE A 13 9.45 17.42 2.53
CA ILE A 13 9.54 16.67 3.81
C ILE A 13 10.84 15.86 3.86
N LEU A 14 11.16 15.15 2.77
CA LEU A 14 12.42 14.38 2.69
C LEU A 14 13.64 15.30 2.80
N THR A 15 13.64 16.41 2.08
CA THR A 15 14.74 17.38 2.08
C THR A 15 14.97 17.97 3.45
N ASP A 16 13.91 18.47 4.10
CA ASP A 16 13.96 19.07 5.44
C ASP A 16 14.53 18.08 6.48
N TYR A 17 14.10 16.80 6.40
CA TYR A 17 14.64 15.76 7.27
C TYR A 17 16.13 15.48 7.01
N LEU A 18 16.54 15.34 5.74
CA LEU A 18 17.93 15.06 5.38
C LEU A 18 18.86 16.20 5.84
N GLU A 19 18.42 17.46 5.71
CA GLU A 19 19.16 18.63 6.19
C GLU A 19 19.28 18.64 7.72
N ALA A 20 18.15 18.47 8.43
CA ALA A 20 18.13 18.49 9.89
C ALA A 20 19.02 17.40 10.50
N ASN A 21 19.12 16.23 9.85
CA ASN A 21 19.91 15.11 10.33
C ASN A 21 21.30 15.00 9.67
N LYS A 22 21.73 15.97 8.90
CA LYS A 22 23.03 16.02 8.19
C LYS A 22 23.24 14.79 7.28
N HIS A 23 22.17 14.25 6.71
CA HIS A 23 22.23 13.16 5.74
C HIS A 23 22.44 13.67 4.32
N ARG A 24 23.12 12.86 3.51
CA ARG A 24 23.36 13.20 2.10
C ARG A 24 22.05 13.21 1.30
N LYS A 25 21.86 14.29 0.54
CA LYS A 25 20.80 14.40 -0.47
C LYS A 25 21.30 13.74 -1.75
N THR A 26 20.90 12.52 -2.01
CA THR A 26 21.35 11.77 -3.19
C THR A 26 20.24 11.70 -4.25
N PRO A 27 20.57 11.79 -5.54
CA PRO A 27 19.59 11.69 -6.63
C PRO A 27 18.74 10.43 -6.55
N GLU A 28 19.32 9.31 -6.07
CA GLU A 28 18.64 8.03 -5.95
C GLU A 28 17.45 8.11 -4.98
N ARG A 29 17.61 8.78 -3.83
CA ARG A 29 16.51 8.93 -2.86
C ARG A 29 15.32 9.66 -3.46
N TYR A 30 15.58 10.73 -4.20
CA TYR A 30 14.51 11.52 -4.83
C TYR A 30 13.86 10.74 -5.98
N ALA A 31 14.64 10.05 -6.81
CA ALA A 31 14.12 9.25 -7.90
C ALA A 31 13.24 8.09 -7.39
N ILE A 32 13.67 7.40 -6.33
CA ILE A 32 12.88 6.33 -5.70
C ILE A 32 11.59 6.89 -5.10
N LEU A 33 11.63 8.06 -4.45
CA LEU A 33 10.44 8.72 -3.92
C LEU A 33 9.46 9.09 -5.02
N ASP A 34 9.96 9.70 -6.10
CA ASP A 34 9.13 10.09 -7.24
C ASP A 34 8.51 8.88 -7.94
N ALA A 35 9.26 7.79 -8.07
CA ALA A 35 8.77 6.52 -8.59
C ALA A 35 7.62 5.98 -7.72
N ALA A 36 7.81 5.89 -6.40
CA ALA A 36 6.77 5.44 -5.47
C ALA A 36 5.49 6.27 -5.56
N TYR A 37 5.61 7.60 -5.77
CA TYR A 37 4.47 8.51 -5.96
C TYR A 37 3.94 8.58 -7.40
N SER A 38 4.58 7.89 -8.35
CA SER A 38 4.08 7.71 -9.72
C SER A 38 3.28 6.42 -9.87
N MET A 39 3.50 5.45 -8.99
CA MET A 39 2.76 4.19 -8.98
C MET A 39 1.34 4.41 -8.46
N LYS A 40 0.38 3.73 -9.10
CA LYS A 40 -1.03 3.83 -8.71
C LYS A 40 -1.37 2.73 -7.70
N GLY A 41 -1.96 3.14 -6.56
CA GLY A 41 -2.40 2.21 -5.52
C GLY A 41 -1.22 1.54 -4.81
N HIS A 42 -1.32 0.21 -4.63
CA HIS A 42 -0.33 -0.57 -3.91
C HIS A 42 0.69 -1.18 -4.86
N PHE A 43 1.93 -1.30 -4.42
CA PHE A 43 3.03 -1.86 -5.22
C PHE A 43 3.97 -2.71 -4.35
N THR A 44 4.66 -3.63 -4.98
CA THR A 44 5.74 -4.43 -4.38
C THR A 44 7.10 -3.77 -4.60
N MET A 45 8.14 -4.28 -3.93
CA MET A 45 9.51 -3.81 -4.16
C MET A 45 9.99 -4.16 -5.57
N GLU A 46 9.56 -5.30 -6.09
CA GLU A 46 9.87 -5.78 -7.45
C GLU A 46 9.25 -4.86 -8.51
N GLU A 47 8.00 -4.46 -8.32
CA GLU A 47 7.33 -3.51 -9.22
C GLU A 47 7.99 -2.14 -9.19
N LEU A 48 8.43 -1.66 -8.01
CA LEU A 48 9.16 -0.39 -7.89
C LEU A 48 10.53 -0.46 -8.60
N ASP A 49 11.27 -1.55 -8.44
CA ASP A 49 12.55 -1.80 -9.12
C ASP A 49 12.36 -1.85 -10.65
N GLY A 50 11.33 -2.56 -11.10
CA GLY A 50 10.92 -2.61 -12.51
C GLY A 50 10.61 -1.22 -13.07
N TYR A 51 9.78 -0.44 -12.36
CA TYR A 51 9.43 0.92 -12.76
C TYR A 51 10.66 1.82 -12.90
N LEU A 52 11.58 1.78 -11.94
CA LEU A 52 12.84 2.55 -12.00
C LEU A 52 13.69 2.15 -13.21
N SER A 53 13.79 0.84 -13.47
CA SER A 53 14.56 0.30 -14.60
C SER A 53 13.97 0.72 -15.95
N GLU A 54 12.64 0.69 -16.11
CA GLU A 54 11.92 1.15 -17.31
C GLU A 54 12.13 2.64 -17.59
N HIS A 55 12.31 3.44 -16.53
CA HIS A 55 12.61 4.87 -16.63
C HIS A 55 14.12 5.18 -16.67
N SER A 56 14.94 4.19 -17.06
CA SER A 56 16.38 4.32 -17.21
C SER A 56 17.14 4.75 -15.93
N PHE A 57 16.55 4.46 -14.78
CA PHE A 57 17.15 4.78 -13.49
C PHE A 57 17.47 3.49 -12.72
N ARG A 58 18.69 2.98 -12.90
CA ARG A 58 19.15 1.74 -12.27
C ARG A 58 19.85 2.03 -10.94
N VAL A 59 19.36 1.40 -9.89
CA VAL A 59 19.94 1.44 -8.54
C VAL A 59 20.04 0.03 -7.96
N SER A 60 20.90 -0.16 -6.97
CA SER A 60 20.98 -1.45 -6.30
C SER A 60 19.72 -1.71 -5.47
N ARG A 61 19.34 -2.98 -5.33
CA ARG A 61 18.24 -3.38 -4.42
C ARG A 61 18.45 -2.85 -3.00
N ALA A 62 19.69 -2.89 -2.50
CA ALA A 62 20.02 -2.35 -1.18
C ALA A 62 19.69 -0.85 -1.08
N THR A 63 19.95 -0.08 -2.14
CA THR A 63 19.61 1.35 -2.20
C THR A 63 18.11 1.57 -2.12
N ILE A 64 17.32 0.78 -2.89
CA ILE A 64 15.85 0.86 -2.84
C ILE A 64 15.34 0.52 -1.43
N TYR A 65 15.80 -0.59 -0.84
CA TYR A 65 15.38 -1.00 0.51
C TYR A 65 15.71 0.06 1.58
N ASN A 66 16.91 0.65 1.52
CA ASN A 66 17.31 1.70 2.46
C ASN A 66 16.48 2.97 2.29
N ALA A 67 16.19 3.37 1.05
CA ALA A 67 15.33 4.52 0.78
C ALA A 67 13.89 4.26 1.28
N MET A 68 13.32 3.10 0.97
CA MET A 68 11.96 2.72 1.38
C MET A 68 11.83 2.61 2.89
N ARG A 69 12.87 2.14 3.62
CA ARG A 69 12.87 2.17 5.08
C ARG A 69 12.81 3.59 5.62
N LEU A 70 13.64 4.49 5.08
CA LEU A 70 13.60 5.91 5.45
C LEU A 70 12.23 6.53 5.16
N PHE A 71 11.62 6.22 4.02
CA PHE A 71 10.29 6.75 3.67
C PHE A 71 9.19 6.25 4.60
N GLN A 72 9.30 5.03 5.14
CA GLN A 72 8.39 4.53 6.16
C GLN A 72 8.59 5.27 7.50
N GLU A 73 9.82 5.50 7.93
CA GLU A 73 10.15 6.28 9.13
C GLU A 73 9.57 7.72 9.03
N LEU A 74 9.64 8.32 7.85
CA LEU A 74 9.08 9.65 7.57
C LEU A 74 7.56 9.63 7.27
N ARG A 75 6.92 8.48 7.30
CA ARG A 75 5.51 8.28 6.92
C ARG A 75 5.18 8.79 5.50
N LEU A 76 6.16 8.79 4.61
CA LEU A 76 5.96 9.07 3.19
C LEU A 76 5.39 7.86 2.45
N VAL A 77 5.67 6.66 2.94
CA VAL A 77 5.18 5.39 2.39
C VAL A 77 4.65 4.54 3.53
N THR A 78 3.50 3.93 3.31
CA THR A 78 2.90 2.93 4.20
C THR A 78 3.26 1.52 3.72
N LYS A 79 3.56 0.63 4.68
CA LYS A 79 3.85 -0.78 4.43
C LYS A 79 2.71 -1.63 4.93
N HIS A 80 2.20 -2.52 4.09
CA HIS A 80 1.16 -3.49 4.41
C HIS A 80 1.72 -4.90 4.38
N HIS A 81 1.49 -5.65 5.47
CA HIS A 81 1.84 -7.06 5.56
C HIS A 81 0.60 -7.91 5.24
N LEU A 82 0.60 -8.54 4.08
CA LEU A 82 -0.48 -9.40 3.62
C LEU A 82 -0.03 -10.87 3.61
N MET A 83 -0.97 -11.78 3.59
CA MET A 83 -0.66 -13.22 3.40
C MET A 83 0.01 -13.51 2.05
N SER A 84 -0.24 -12.67 1.04
CA SER A 84 0.35 -12.74 -0.30
C SER A 84 1.74 -12.10 -0.40
N GLY A 85 2.23 -11.45 0.66
CA GLY A 85 3.50 -10.75 0.68
C GLY A 85 3.40 -9.32 1.21
N THR A 86 4.48 -8.57 1.07
CA THR A 86 4.55 -7.17 1.49
C THR A 86 4.19 -6.25 0.33
N MET A 87 3.29 -5.31 0.58
CA MET A 87 2.94 -4.22 -0.35
C MET A 87 3.20 -2.86 0.28
N PHE A 88 3.41 -1.88 -0.56
CA PHE A 88 3.66 -0.49 -0.17
C PHE A 88 2.67 0.44 -0.85
N GLU A 89 2.46 1.60 -0.27
CA GLU A 89 1.56 2.62 -0.76
C GLU A 89 2.12 4.01 -0.46
N ALA A 90 1.96 4.94 -1.40
CA ALA A 90 2.31 6.35 -1.21
C ALA A 90 1.32 7.02 -0.23
N ALA A 91 1.77 7.31 0.99
CA ALA A 91 0.90 7.71 2.10
C ALA A 91 0.10 9.01 1.88
N TYR A 92 0.61 9.93 1.06
CA TYR A 92 -0.06 11.19 0.76
C TYR A 92 -0.87 11.18 -0.54
N ALA A 93 -0.73 10.16 -1.38
CA ALA A 93 -1.51 9.99 -2.60
C ALA A 93 -2.92 9.47 -2.31
N SER A 94 -3.07 8.64 -1.29
CA SER A 94 -4.31 7.95 -0.92
C SER A 94 -4.65 8.20 0.56
N ARG A 95 -5.01 9.45 0.91
CA ARG A 95 -5.38 9.77 2.29
C ARG A 95 -6.81 9.33 2.60
N ASN A 96 -7.00 8.74 3.80
CA ASN A 96 -8.31 8.46 4.39
C ASN A 96 -9.18 7.53 3.50
N HIS A 97 -8.71 6.34 3.22
CA HIS A 97 -9.40 5.34 2.42
C HIS A 97 -9.53 4.02 3.18
N CYS A 98 -10.29 3.10 2.60
CA CYS A 98 -10.53 1.79 3.16
C CYS A 98 -9.99 0.71 2.22
N HIS A 99 -9.55 -0.41 2.79
CA HIS A 99 -9.14 -1.59 2.04
C HIS A 99 -10.07 -2.77 2.30
N GLN A 100 -10.26 -3.60 1.28
CA GLN A 100 -10.78 -4.97 1.43
C GLN A 100 -9.63 -5.94 1.27
N ILE A 101 -9.42 -6.79 2.27
CA ILE A 101 -8.33 -7.78 2.30
C ILE A 101 -8.94 -9.17 2.35
N CYS A 102 -8.68 -9.97 1.31
CA CYS A 102 -9.14 -11.35 1.27
C CYS A 102 -8.26 -12.24 2.12
N THR A 103 -8.83 -12.88 3.15
CA THR A 103 -8.11 -13.80 4.05
C THR A 103 -7.73 -15.14 3.41
N VAL A 104 -8.24 -15.43 2.20
CA VAL A 104 -7.96 -16.68 1.47
C VAL A 104 -6.86 -16.53 0.43
N CYS A 105 -6.85 -15.43 -0.34
CA CYS A 105 -5.87 -15.24 -1.42
C CYS A 105 -4.94 -14.04 -1.19
N GLY A 106 -5.12 -13.28 -0.11
CA GLY A 106 -4.31 -12.12 0.21
C GLY A 106 -4.58 -10.90 -0.68
N LYS A 107 -5.51 -10.98 -1.64
CA LYS A 107 -5.82 -9.84 -2.52
C LYS A 107 -6.32 -8.66 -1.69
N MET A 108 -5.66 -7.52 -1.86
CA MET A 108 -6.07 -6.23 -1.32
C MET A 108 -6.60 -5.35 -2.44
N THR A 109 -7.69 -4.63 -2.17
CA THR A 109 -8.28 -3.65 -3.09
C THR A 109 -8.78 -2.45 -2.30
N GLU A 110 -8.57 -1.26 -2.84
CA GLU A 110 -9.15 -0.04 -2.29
C GLU A 110 -10.67 -0.06 -2.46
N VAL A 111 -11.38 0.37 -1.42
CA VAL A 111 -12.84 0.49 -1.44
C VAL A 111 -13.26 1.86 -0.92
N ARG A 112 -14.21 2.47 -1.61
CA ARG A 112 -14.80 3.75 -1.20
C ARG A 112 -16.03 3.50 -0.32
N VAL A 113 -15.92 3.90 0.95
CA VAL A 113 -17.01 3.84 1.94
C VAL A 113 -17.12 5.22 2.58
N PRO A 114 -17.79 6.18 1.89
CA PRO A 114 -17.83 7.58 2.32
C PRO A 114 -18.40 7.75 3.74
N GLU A 115 -19.39 6.94 4.13
CA GLU A 115 -20.04 6.98 5.44
C GLU A 115 -19.04 6.67 6.56
N VAL A 116 -18.21 5.64 6.37
CA VAL A 116 -17.17 5.24 7.32
C VAL A 116 -16.08 6.32 7.41
N VAL A 117 -15.63 6.82 6.28
CA VAL A 117 -14.62 7.88 6.20
C VAL A 117 -15.12 9.15 6.91
N GLN A 118 -16.38 9.55 6.67
CA GLN A 118 -16.99 10.70 7.33
C GLN A 118 -17.14 10.49 8.83
N ALA A 119 -17.57 9.29 9.26
CA ALA A 119 -17.70 8.96 10.67
C ALA A 119 -16.35 9.10 11.39
N VAL A 120 -15.31 8.50 10.85
CA VAL A 120 -13.95 8.58 11.43
C VAL A 120 -13.41 10.01 11.40
N ASN A 121 -13.68 10.78 10.35
CA ASN A 121 -13.26 12.19 10.28
C ASN A 121 -13.89 13.04 11.40
N ARG A 122 -15.12 12.73 11.81
CA ARG A 122 -15.82 13.43 12.92
C ARG A 122 -15.32 13.04 14.30
N VAL A 123 -14.61 11.92 14.44
CA VAL A 123 -14.06 11.48 15.74
C VAL A 123 -13.06 12.51 16.27
N ARG A 124 -13.31 13.00 17.48
CA ARG A 124 -12.37 13.86 18.21
C ARG A 124 -11.69 13.06 19.30
N LEU A 125 -10.38 13.03 19.23
CA LEU A 125 -9.54 12.31 20.19
C LEU A 125 -8.99 13.30 21.23
N LYS A 126 -9.12 12.95 22.52
CA LYS A 126 -8.68 13.81 23.62
C LYS A 126 -7.16 13.92 23.60
N ARG A 127 -6.64 15.15 23.61
CA ARG A 127 -5.20 15.47 23.60
C ARG A 127 -4.42 14.82 22.43
N PHE A 128 -5.10 14.56 21.29
CA PHE A 128 -4.48 13.94 20.13
C PHE A 128 -4.99 14.61 18.84
N LYS A 129 -4.07 15.13 18.05
CA LYS A 129 -4.35 15.67 16.73
C LYS A 129 -4.24 14.55 15.70
N LYS A 130 -5.38 14.09 15.20
CA LYS A 130 -5.43 13.08 14.15
C LYS A 130 -4.92 13.68 12.84
N ASP A 131 -3.98 13.02 12.19
CA ASP A 131 -3.42 13.42 10.90
C ASP A 131 -4.02 12.60 9.74
N THR A 132 -3.96 11.27 9.86
CA THR A 132 -4.49 10.33 8.86
C THR A 132 -5.00 9.06 9.54
N PHE A 133 -5.72 8.25 8.78
CA PHE A 133 -6.15 6.91 9.18
C PHE A 133 -6.26 5.98 7.97
N SER A 134 -6.19 4.68 8.19
CA SER A 134 -6.60 3.66 7.25
C SER A 134 -7.54 2.66 7.93
N ILE A 135 -8.42 2.01 7.16
CA ILE A 135 -9.39 1.03 7.65
C ILE A 135 -9.32 -0.19 6.75
N ASP A 136 -9.09 -1.33 7.38
CA ASP A 136 -8.99 -2.61 6.68
C ASP A 136 -10.21 -3.48 7.00
N PHE A 137 -10.91 -3.93 5.96
CA PHE A 137 -11.98 -4.92 6.04
C PHE A 137 -11.45 -6.28 5.63
N TYR A 138 -11.44 -7.23 6.56
CA TYR A 138 -11.02 -8.60 6.31
C TYR A 138 -12.21 -9.48 5.98
N GLY A 139 -12.10 -10.29 4.93
CA GLY A 139 -13.18 -11.15 4.47
C GLY A 139 -12.75 -12.10 3.37
N ILE A 140 -13.68 -12.64 2.61
CA ILE A 140 -13.42 -13.57 1.50
C ILE A 140 -13.93 -12.95 0.22
N CYS A 141 -13.07 -12.73 -0.78
CA CYS A 141 -13.48 -12.15 -2.06
C CYS A 141 -14.40 -13.10 -2.85
N SER A 142 -15.18 -12.55 -3.78
CA SER A 142 -16.16 -13.30 -4.57
C SER A 142 -15.56 -14.50 -5.31
N SER A 143 -14.37 -14.35 -5.88
CA SER A 143 -13.66 -15.44 -6.57
C SER A 143 -13.29 -16.60 -5.62
N CYS A 144 -12.86 -16.28 -4.39
CA CYS A 144 -12.56 -17.29 -3.38
C CYS A 144 -13.83 -17.93 -2.83
N GLN A 145 -14.91 -17.16 -2.60
CA GLN A 145 -16.22 -17.69 -2.21
C GLN A 145 -16.74 -18.71 -3.24
N ALA A 146 -16.75 -18.36 -4.53
CA ALA A 146 -17.17 -19.24 -5.61
C ALA A 146 -16.33 -20.54 -5.65
N ARG A 147 -15.01 -20.45 -5.44
CA ARG A 147 -14.12 -21.60 -5.39
C ARG A 147 -14.40 -22.52 -4.20
N ILE A 148 -14.69 -21.97 -3.04
CA ILE A 148 -15.05 -22.71 -1.82
C ILE A 148 -16.38 -23.44 -2.02
N THR A 149 -17.40 -22.76 -2.54
CA THR A 149 -18.72 -23.33 -2.82
C THR A 149 -18.64 -24.48 -3.82
N ARG A 150 -17.87 -24.32 -4.91
CA ARG A 150 -17.66 -25.41 -5.90
C ARG A 150 -16.96 -26.63 -5.31
N LYS A 151 -16.02 -26.43 -4.38
CA LYS A 151 -15.36 -27.56 -3.69
C LYS A 151 -16.33 -28.30 -2.78
N LYS A 152 -17.18 -27.59 -2.01
CA LYS A 152 -18.18 -28.21 -1.14
C LYS A 152 -19.19 -29.05 -1.94
N SER A 153 -19.74 -28.53 -3.04
CA SER A 153 -20.69 -29.24 -3.88
C SER A 153 -20.09 -30.48 -4.58
N LYS A 154 -18.78 -30.49 -4.85
CA LYS A 154 -18.10 -31.69 -5.39
C LYS A 154 -17.87 -32.77 -4.32
N SER A 155 -17.53 -32.38 -3.09
CA SER A 155 -17.32 -33.35 -1.98
C SER A 155 -18.65 -33.99 -1.55
N GLU A 156 -19.76 -33.24 -1.54
CA GLU A 156 -21.09 -33.79 -1.23
C GLU A 156 -21.56 -34.79 -2.29
N LYS A 157 -21.30 -34.53 -3.59
CA LYS A 157 -21.64 -35.45 -4.69
C LYS A 157 -20.79 -36.75 -4.69
N SER A 158 -19.54 -36.66 -4.21
CA SER A 158 -18.68 -37.87 -4.11
C SER A 158 -19.05 -38.75 -2.91
N ASN A 159 -19.51 -38.17 -1.80
CA ASN A 159 -20.00 -38.93 -0.64
C ASN A 159 -21.34 -39.63 -0.92
N ASN A 160 -22.24 -39.00 -1.66
CA ASN A 160 -23.53 -39.62 -2.03
C ASN A 160 -23.39 -40.75 -3.06
N LYS A 161 -22.26 -40.83 -3.81
CA LYS A 161 -21.96 -41.98 -4.72
C LYS A 161 -21.33 -43.19 -4.04
N LYS A 162 -20.78 -43.03 -2.83
CA LYS A 162 -20.19 -44.17 -2.07
C LYS A 162 -21.18 -44.87 -1.15
N ASN A 163 -22.38 -44.30 -0.95
CA ASN A 163 -23.44 -44.86 -0.10
C ASN A 163 -24.61 -45.47 -0.92
N LYS A 164 -24.41 -45.76 -2.18
CA LYS A 164 -25.30 -46.53 -3.05
C LYS A 164 -24.56 -47.72 -3.61
#